data_3d1129dd10f7a60770d81f746d062c5c
#
_entry.id   3d1129dd10f7a60770d81f746d062c5c
#
_cell.length_a   1.000
_cell.length_b   1.000
_cell.length_c   1.000
_cell.angle_alpha   90.00
_cell.angle_beta   90.00
_cell.angle_gamma   90.00
#
_symmetry.space_group_name_H-M   'P 1'
#
loop_
_entity.id
_entity.type
_entity.pdbx_description
1 polymer ?
#
loop_
_entity_poly.entity_id
_entity_poly.type
_entity_poly.pdbx_seq_one_letter_code
_entity_poly.pdbx_strand_id
1 'polypeptide(L)'
;MGMAHALGLEGAAPELVDLMYRTPLLQPSDLVYLGVDLSRETTDWERGQAAEHRIAVVDQTALCDDPRGAAADARRILASGPFLVHLDVDVLDFLDAPIAENVNGRNSGPTIAILGQALGALLQDPDRWGLSIGQLDPAHASADRTAI
;
A
#
# COMPACT_ATOMS: atom_id res chain seq x y z
N MET A 1 -7.02 -6.48 4.66
CA MET A 1 -8.50 -6.61 4.77
C MET A 1 -9.25 -5.30 4.48
N GLY A 2 -8.74 -4.10 4.84
CA GLY A 2 -9.44 -2.83 4.63
C GLY A 2 -9.92 -2.56 3.21
N MET A 3 -9.08 -2.80 2.20
CA MET A 3 -9.45 -2.60 0.80
C MET A 3 -10.54 -3.57 0.31
N ALA A 4 -10.60 -4.80 0.85
CA ALA A 4 -11.68 -5.73 0.50
C ALA A 4 -13.06 -5.19 0.89
N HIS A 5 -13.18 -4.53 2.05
CA HIS A 5 -14.43 -3.87 2.46
C HIS A 5 -14.75 -2.67 1.57
N ALA A 6 -13.76 -1.85 1.24
CA ALA A 6 -13.96 -0.68 0.37
C ALA A 6 -14.40 -1.09 -1.05
N LEU A 7 -13.92 -2.24 -1.54
CA LEU A 7 -14.30 -2.81 -2.84
C LEU A 7 -15.56 -3.67 -2.79
N GLY A 8 -16.10 -3.98 -1.61
CA GLY A 8 -17.28 -4.85 -1.44
C GLY A 8 -17.03 -6.28 -1.92
N LEU A 9 -15.82 -6.82 -1.75
CA LEU A 9 -15.48 -8.16 -2.21
C LEU A 9 -16.18 -9.24 -1.38
N GLU A 10 -16.30 -10.44 -1.94
CA GLU A 10 -16.84 -11.60 -1.24
C GLU A 10 -16.09 -11.84 0.08
N GLY A 11 -16.82 -12.07 1.17
CA GLY A 11 -16.27 -12.22 2.52
C GLY A 11 -15.99 -10.91 3.26
N ALA A 12 -16.22 -9.75 2.63
CA ALA A 12 -16.20 -8.47 3.33
C ALA A 12 -17.38 -8.39 4.34
N ALA A 13 -17.13 -7.78 5.51
CA ALA A 13 -18.16 -7.58 6.52
C ALA A 13 -19.21 -6.57 6.01
N PRO A 14 -20.50 -6.95 5.92
CA PRO A 14 -21.51 -6.06 5.36
C PRO A 14 -21.59 -4.71 6.06
N GLU A 15 -21.43 -4.71 7.39
CA GLU A 15 -21.48 -3.50 8.22
C GLU A 15 -20.37 -2.50 7.85
N LEU A 16 -19.21 -2.98 7.37
CA LEU A 16 -18.11 -2.13 6.92
C LEU A 16 -18.30 -1.70 5.47
N VAL A 17 -18.87 -2.55 4.63
CA VAL A 17 -19.19 -2.22 3.24
C VAL A 17 -20.22 -1.11 3.16
N ASP A 18 -21.22 -1.14 4.05
CA ASP A 18 -22.38 -0.22 4.07
C ASP A 18 -22.15 1.07 4.88
N LEU A 19 -20.94 1.24 5.47
CA LEU A 19 -20.62 2.44 6.27
C LEU A 19 -20.62 3.74 5.46
N MET A 20 -20.45 3.65 4.13
CA MET A 20 -20.20 4.82 3.29
C MET A 20 -21.43 5.20 2.46
N TYR A 21 -21.42 6.42 1.95
CA TYR A 21 -22.51 7.00 1.15
C TYR A 21 -22.75 6.26 -0.19
N ARG A 22 -21.87 5.36 -0.60
CA ARG A 22 -22.05 4.46 -1.76
C ARG A 22 -21.47 3.08 -1.45
N THR A 23 -22.02 2.06 -2.09
CA THR A 23 -21.59 0.66 -1.95
C THR A 23 -21.39 0.05 -3.34
N PRO A 24 -20.20 -0.43 -3.69
CA PRO A 24 -18.94 -0.32 -2.93
C PRO A 24 -18.38 1.11 -2.93
N LEU A 25 -17.54 1.43 -1.95
CA LEU A 25 -16.89 2.73 -1.85
C LEU A 25 -15.93 3.00 -3.00
N LEU A 26 -15.13 2.00 -3.38
CA LEU A 26 -14.16 2.04 -4.47
C LEU A 26 -14.51 1.02 -5.55
N GLN A 27 -14.18 1.35 -6.79
CA GLN A 27 -14.10 0.38 -7.88
C GLN A 27 -12.65 -0.11 -8.00
N PRO A 28 -12.40 -1.29 -8.57
CA PRO A 28 -11.03 -1.77 -8.81
C PRO A 28 -10.15 -0.78 -9.61
N SER A 29 -10.75 -0.01 -10.52
CA SER A 29 -10.07 1.05 -11.29
C SER A 29 -9.66 2.27 -10.44
N ASP A 30 -10.22 2.42 -9.24
CA ASP A 30 -9.91 3.51 -8.32
C ASP A 30 -8.71 3.18 -7.44
N LEU A 31 -8.12 1.99 -7.59
CA LEU A 31 -7.07 1.46 -6.72
C LEU A 31 -5.86 1.00 -7.52
N VAL A 32 -4.67 1.32 -7.03
CA VAL A 32 -3.42 0.72 -7.44
C VAL A 32 -2.61 0.34 -6.22
N TYR A 33 -2.10 -0.88 -6.19
CA TYR A 33 -1.13 -1.31 -5.20
C TYR A 33 0.28 -0.99 -5.67
N LEU A 34 1.07 -0.36 -4.81
CA LEU A 34 2.47 -0.01 -5.07
C LEU A 34 3.36 -0.71 -4.02
N GLY A 35 4.30 -1.50 -4.49
CA GLY A 35 5.29 -2.16 -3.66
C GLY A 35 4.88 -3.53 -3.11
N VAL A 36 3.82 -4.14 -3.63
CA VAL A 36 3.39 -5.48 -3.21
C VAL A 36 4.37 -6.54 -3.70
N ASP A 37 4.85 -7.41 -2.81
CA ASP A 37 5.59 -8.63 -3.18
C ASP A 37 4.62 -9.76 -3.56
N LEU A 38 4.38 -9.87 -4.86
CA LEU A 38 3.49 -10.91 -5.40
C LEU A 38 4.09 -12.33 -5.30
N SER A 39 5.38 -12.46 -5.03
CA SER A 39 6.08 -13.75 -5.08
C SER A 39 6.17 -14.45 -3.73
N ARG A 40 6.31 -13.70 -2.64
CA ARG A 40 6.60 -14.23 -1.29
C ARG A 40 5.57 -13.85 -0.25
N GLU A 41 5.05 -12.62 -0.31
CA GLU A 41 4.26 -12.04 0.77
C GLU A 41 2.76 -12.06 0.49
N THR A 42 2.34 -12.46 -0.71
CA THR A 42 0.93 -12.64 -1.05
C THR A 42 0.57 -14.11 -1.18
N THR A 43 -0.59 -14.48 -0.66
CA THR A 43 -1.16 -15.80 -0.83
C THR A 43 -1.70 -16.01 -2.25
N ASP A 44 -1.88 -17.28 -2.66
CA ASP A 44 -2.51 -17.60 -3.95
C ASP A 44 -3.91 -17.00 -4.06
N TRP A 45 -4.65 -16.96 -2.97
CA TRP A 45 -5.97 -16.37 -2.91
C TRP A 45 -5.92 -14.86 -3.17
N GLU A 46 -5.03 -14.12 -2.49
CA GLU A 46 -4.88 -12.66 -2.68
C GLU A 46 -4.46 -12.31 -4.11
N ARG A 47 -3.51 -13.09 -4.69
CA ARG A 47 -3.14 -12.93 -6.11
C ARG A 47 -4.32 -13.19 -7.03
N GLY A 48 -5.11 -14.24 -6.74
CA GLY A 48 -6.32 -14.57 -7.47
C GLY A 48 -7.34 -13.43 -7.42
N GLN A 49 -7.58 -12.85 -6.23
CA GLN A 49 -8.50 -11.72 -6.07
C GLN A 49 -8.02 -10.48 -6.84
N ALA A 50 -6.73 -10.13 -6.76
CA ALA A 50 -6.19 -9.00 -7.51
C ALA A 50 -6.36 -9.19 -9.03
N ALA A 51 -6.10 -10.40 -9.54
CA ALA A 51 -6.25 -10.72 -10.95
C ALA A 51 -7.71 -10.73 -11.40
N GLU A 52 -8.61 -11.40 -10.66
CA GLU A 52 -10.04 -11.51 -10.97
C GLU A 52 -10.70 -10.12 -11.05
N HIS A 53 -10.39 -9.26 -10.09
CA HIS A 53 -10.93 -7.91 -10.02
C HIS A 53 -10.12 -6.90 -10.85
N ARG A 54 -9.05 -7.34 -11.53
CA ARG A 54 -8.18 -6.48 -12.35
C ARG A 54 -7.63 -5.28 -11.58
N ILE A 55 -7.30 -5.49 -10.32
CA ILE A 55 -6.66 -4.45 -9.50
C ILE A 55 -5.23 -4.26 -10.02
N ALA A 56 -4.88 -3.04 -10.32
CA ALA A 56 -3.55 -2.72 -10.82
C ALA A 56 -2.49 -2.84 -9.72
N VAL A 57 -1.34 -3.40 -10.08
CA VAL A 57 -0.20 -3.59 -9.18
C VAL A 57 1.06 -3.08 -9.85
N VAL A 58 1.78 -2.21 -9.15
CA VAL A 58 3.19 -1.87 -9.40
C VAL A 58 3.97 -2.59 -8.31
N ASP A 59 4.68 -3.64 -8.68
CA ASP A 59 5.25 -4.58 -7.72
C ASP A 59 6.46 -4.03 -6.96
N GLN A 60 6.90 -4.79 -5.95
CA GLN A 60 8.04 -4.45 -5.10
C GLN A 60 9.35 -4.32 -5.91
N THR A 61 9.54 -5.14 -6.93
CA THR A 61 10.75 -5.09 -7.75
C THR A 61 10.83 -3.75 -8.49
N ALA A 62 9.75 -3.35 -9.14
CA ALA A 62 9.67 -2.06 -9.81
C ALA A 62 9.90 -0.89 -8.84
N LEU A 63 9.32 -0.97 -7.63
CA LEU A 63 9.51 0.05 -6.60
C LEU A 63 10.97 0.14 -6.12
N CYS A 64 11.64 -1.00 -5.94
CA CYS A 64 13.04 -1.03 -5.48
C CYS A 64 14.02 -0.57 -6.56
N ASP A 65 13.77 -0.92 -7.83
CA ASP A 65 14.66 -0.62 -8.94
C ASP A 65 14.57 0.86 -9.38
N ASP A 66 13.35 1.41 -9.44
CA ASP A 66 13.10 2.82 -9.79
C ASP A 66 11.93 3.38 -9.00
N PRO A 67 12.15 3.84 -7.76
CA PRO A 67 11.07 4.29 -6.88
C PRO A 67 10.26 5.47 -7.43
N ARG A 68 10.90 6.39 -8.17
CA ARG A 68 10.20 7.53 -8.76
C ARG A 68 9.41 7.13 -10.02
N GLY A 69 9.98 6.24 -10.83
CA GLY A 69 9.29 5.67 -11.98
C GLY A 69 8.09 4.84 -11.55
N ALA A 70 8.25 4.00 -10.53
CA ALA A 70 7.14 3.21 -9.96
C ALA A 70 6.00 4.10 -9.42
N ALA A 71 6.34 5.19 -8.73
CA ALA A 71 5.35 6.17 -8.28
C ALA A 71 4.63 6.86 -9.46
N ALA A 72 5.37 7.23 -10.52
CA ALA A 72 4.79 7.82 -11.73
C ALA A 72 3.89 6.82 -12.47
N ASP A 73 4.27 5.54 -12.50
CA ASP A 73 3.46 4.47 -13.10
C ASP A 73 2.16 4.27 -12.31
N ALA A 74 2.24 4.19 -10.99
CA ALA A 74 1.06 4.11 -10.13
C ALA A 74 0.12 5.30 -10.36
N ARG A 75 0.67 6.51 -10.41
CA ARG A 75 -0.13 7.73 -10.67
C ARG A 75 -0.78 7.74 -12.05
N ARG A 76 -0.11 7.24 -13.07
CA ARG A 76 -0.63 7.16 -14.44
C ARG A 76 -1.75 6.12 -14.57
N ILE A 77 -1.72 5.05 -13.79
CA ILE A 77 -2.75 4.02 -13.76
C ILE A 77 -4.06 4.57 -13.17
N LEU A 78 -3.95 5.37 -12.09
CA LEU A 78 -5.12 6.02 -11.52
C LEU A 78 -5.73 7.03 -12.49
N ALA A 79 -7.04 7.16 -12.48
CA ALA A 79 -7.74 8.20 -13.23
C ALA A 79 -7.20 9.60 -12.85
N SER A 80 -7.33 10.56 -13.77
CA SER A 80 -7.02 11.96 -13.49
C SER A 80 -7.90 12.50 -12.35
N GLY A 81 -7.35 13.37 -11.52
CA GLY A 81 -8.05 14.00 -10.41
C GLY A 81 -7.47 13.63 -9.06
N PRO A 82 -8.18 13.98 -7.98
CA PRO A 82 -7.66 13.83 -6.62
C PRO A 82 -7.48 12.37 -6.21
N PHE A 83 -6.41 12.10 -5.45
CA PHE A 83 -6.10 10.79 -4.91
C PHE A 83 -5.60 10.85 -3.46
N LEU A 84 -5.70 9.73 -2.78
CA LEU A 84 -5.16 9.50 -1.44
C LEU A 84 -4.03 8.49 -1.52
N VAL A 85 -3.03 8.67 -0.68
CA VAL A 85 -1.99 7.67 -0.44
C VAL A 85 -2.28 6.98 0.88
N HIS A 86 -2.34 5.65 0.88
CA HIS A 86 -2.36 4.84 2.09
C HIS A 86 -1.04 4.07 2.16
N LEU A 87 -0.30 4.26 3.24
CA LEU A 87 0.95 3.56 3.50
C LEU A 87 0.73 2.55 4.62
N ASP A 88 0.84 1.27 4.28
CA ASP A 88 1.07 0.22 5.26
C ASP A 88 2.58 0.07 5.46
N VAL A 89 3.08 0.37 6.67
CA VAL A 89 4.53 0.40 6.93
C VAL A 89 5.17 -0.98 6.91
N ASP A 90 4.38 -2.04 6.92
CA ASP A 90 4.84 -3.40 6.76
C ASP A 90 5.32 -3.74 5.33
N VAL A 91 5.20 -2.81 4.37
CA VAL A 91 5.86 -2.88 3.06
C VAL A 91 7.38 -2.76 3.17
N LEU A 92 7.88 -2.12 4.24
CA LEU A 92 9.32 -1.88 4.44
C LEU A 92 10.09 -3.17 4.74
N ASP A 93 11.37 -3.18 4.36
CA ASP A 93 12.32 -4.15 4.89
C ASP A 93 12.40 -4.00 6.41
N PHE A 94 12.02 -5.05 7.13
CA PHE A 94 12.00 -5.05 8.59
C PHE A 94 13.38 -4.82 9.21
N LEU A 95 14.46 -5.20 8.53
CA LEU A 95 15.82 -4.97 9.03
C LEU A 95 16.25 -3.51 8.90
N ASP A 96 15.69 -2.79 7.93
CA ASP A 96 15.94 -1.36 7.76
C ASP A 96 15.03 -0.53 8.68
N ALA A 97 13.77 -0.94 8.84
CA ALA A 97 12.76 -0.23 9.61
C ALA A 97 11.85 -1.18 10.40
N PRO A 98 12.26 -1.64 11.60
CA PRO A 98 11.48 -2.58 12.40
C PRO A 98 10.32 -1.89 13.13
N ILE A 99 9.42 -1.23 12.40
CA ILE A 99 8.33 -0.42 12.95
C ILE A 99 6.93 -0.98 12.66
N ALA A 100 6.84 -2.04 11.86
CA ALA A 100 5.57 -2.65 11.52
C ALA A 100 5.01 -3.50 12.67
N GLU A 101 3.68 -3.55 12.76
CA GLU A 101 2.97 -4.40 13.71
C GLU A 101 3.30 -5.88 13.47
N ASN A 102 3.36 -6.29 12.21
CA ASN A 102 3.64 -7.66 11.82
C ASN A 102 5.08 -7.81 11.34
N VAL A 103 5.85 -8.60 12.11
CA VAL A 103 7.29 -8.82 11.89
C VAL A 103 7.58 -10.20 11.32
N ASN A 104 6.78 -10.73 10.45
CA ASN A 104 6.86 -12.08 9.86
C ASN A 104 8.21 -12.44 9.20
N GLY A 105 9.31 -11.85 9.63
CA GLY A 105 10.63 -12.08 9.04
C GLY A 105 10.80 -11.44 7.66
N ARG A 106 10.03 -10.43 7.37
CA ARG A 106 10.02 -9.68 6.11
C ARG A 106 11.30 -8.86 5.96
N ASN A 107 12.25 -9.40 5.21
CA ASN A 107 13.59 -8.81 5.00
C ASN A 107 13.84 -8.51 3.51
N SER A 108 12.80 -8.21 2.76
CA SER A 108 12.88 -8.04 1.31
C SER A 108 12.15 -6.82 0.77
N GLY A 109 11.61 -5.98 1.63
CA GLY A 109 10.92 -4.75 1.27
C GLY A 109 11.87 -3.64 0.80
N PRO A 110 11.32 -2.51 0.33
CA PRO A 110 12.10 -1.30 0.13
C PRO A 110 12.64 -0.78 1.47
N THR A 111 13.81 -0.16 1.45
CA THR A 111 14.30 0.63 2.59
C THR A 111 13.48 1.91 2.76
N ILE A 112 13.59 2.55 3.94
CA ILE A 112 12.99 3.90 4.17
C ILE A 112 13.45 4.88 3.08
N ALA A 113 14.71 4.83 2.68
CA ALA A 113 15.27 5.74 1.68
C ALA A 113 14.63 5.52 0.28
N ILE A 114 14.40 4.28 -0.10
CA ILE A 114 13.73 3.92 -1.37
C ILE A 114 12.25 4.35 -1.31
N LEU A 115 11.54 3.93 -0.27
CA LEU A 115 10.14 4.29 -0.11
C LEU A 115 9.94 5.81 -0.03
N GLY A 116 10.84 6.52 0.66
CA GLY A 116 10.82 7.99 0.77
C GLY A 116 10.94 8.69 -0.58
N GLN A 117 11.65 8.13 -1.56
CA GLN A 117 11.71 8.68 -2.91
C GLN A 117 10.38 8.52 -3.67
N ALA A 118 9.73 7.37 -3.57
CA ALA A 118 8.42 7.13 -4.17
C ALA A 118 7.34 8.00 -3.53
N LEU A 119 7.28 8.02 -2.20
CA LEU A 119 6.35 8.86 -1.45
C LEU A 119 6.59 10.35 -1.75
N GLY A 120 7.85 10.80 -1.79
CA GLY A 120 8.18 12.17 -2.15
C GLY A 120 7.64 12.58 -3.51
N ALA A 121 7.68 11.69 -4.50
CA ALA A 121 7.11 11.94 -5.82
C ALA A 121 5.58 12.04 -5.77
N LEU A 122 4.90 11.10 -5.08
CA LEU A 122 3.44 11.12 -4.94
C LEU A 122 2.96 12.31 -4.11
N LEU A 123 3.66 12.65 -3.02
CA LEU A 123 3.24 13.72 -2.13
C LEU A 123 3.46 15.13 -2.71
N GLN A 124 4.27 15.27 -3.77
CA GLN A 124 4.45 16.53 -4.50
C GLN A 124 3.41 16.71 -5.62
N ASP A 125 2.63 15.68 -5.95
CA ASP A 125 1.56 15.80 -6.94
C ASP A 125 0.46 16.76 -6.43
N PRO A 126 0.04 17.75 -7.24
CA PRO A 126 -0.96 18.75 -6.83
C PRO A 126 -2.34 18.14 -6.56
N ASP A 127 -2.65 17.00 -7.16
CA ASP A 127 -3.93 16.30 -6.98
C ASP A 127 -3.95 15.39 -5.74
N ARG A 128 -2.84 15.28 -4.99
CA ARG A 128 -2.80 14.52 -3.75
C ARG A 128 -3.62 15.22 -2.66
N TRP A 129 -4.64 14.51 -2.14
CA TRP A 129 -5.50 15.03 -1.08
C TRP A 129 -5.02 14.69 0.32
N GLY A 130 -4.30 13.58 0.49
CA GLY A 130 -3.86 13.17 1.81
C GLY A 130 -2.96 11.96 1.83
N LEU A 131 -2.45 11.68 3.02
CA LEU A 131 -1.68 10.48 3.37
C LEU A 131 -2.26 9.89 4.64
N SER A 132 -2.49 8.60 4.66
CA SER A 132 -2.72 7.82 5.87
C SER A 132 -1.63 6.78 6.04
N ILE A 133 -1.32 6.43 7.30
CA ILE A 133 -0.30 5.44 7.64
C ILE A 133 -0.95 4.39 8.52
N GLY A 134 -0.75 3.13 8.18
CA GLY A 134 -1.25 1.96 8.89
C GLY A 134 -0.14 0.99 9.27
N GLN A 135 -0.50 -0.05 10.03
CA GLN A 135 0.36 -1.16 10.45
C GLN A 135 1.59 -0.76 11.29
N LEU A 136 1.53 0.41 11.92
CA LEU A 136 2.63 0.93 12.74
C LEU A 136 2.49 0.44 14.19
N ASP A 137 3.52 -0.23 14.71
CA ASP A 137 3.67 -0.52 16.14
C ASP A 137 4.82 0.28 16.75
N PRO A 138 4.51 1.33 17.52
CA PRO A 138 5.55 2.13 18.18
C PRO A 138 6.39 1.36 19.19
N ALA A 139 5.93 0.20 19.67
CA ALA A 139 6.68 -0.63 20.60
C ALA A 139 7.88 -1.32 19.94
N HIS A 140 7.87 -1.47 18.63
CA HIS A 140 8.99 -2.01 17.86
C HIS A 140 10.05 -0.96 17.52
N ALA A 141 9.79 0.31 17.75
CA ALA A 141 10.81 1.36 17.62
C ALA A 141 11.89 1.20 18.68
N SER A 142 13.11 1.68 18.38
CA SER A 142 14.20 1.68 19.36
C SER A 142 13.82 2.43 20.65
N ALA A 143 14.40 2.03 21.78
CA ALA A 143 14.07 2.59 23.10
C ALA A 143 14.27 4.11 23.20
N ASP A 144 15.12 4.68 22.38
CA ASP A 144 15.39 6.13 22.30
C ASP A 144 14.48 6.86 21.31
N ARG A 145 13.60 6.13 20.59
CA ARG A 145 12.67 6.67 19.57
C ARG A 145 13.35 7.50 18.47
N THR A 146 14.64 7.32 18.26
CA THR A 146 15.44 8.10 17.29
C THR A 146 15.78 7.32 16.03
N ALA A 147 15.36 6.05 15.93
CA ALA A 147 15.66 5.16 14.80
C ALA A 147 14.62 5.24 13.68
N ILE A 148 14.10 6.43 13.40
CA ILE A 148 13.33 6.70 12.18
C ILE A 148 13.90 7.96 11.54
#